data_b1feeaab668c650e5d14be1e7a8fbbe0
#
_entry.id   b1feeaab668c650e5d14be1e7a8fbbe0
#
_cell.length_a   1.000
_cell.length_b   1.000
_cell.length_c   1.000
_cell.angle_alpha   90.00
_cell.angle_beta   90.00
_cell.angle_gamma   90.00
#
_symmetry.space_group_name_H-M   'P 1'
#
loop_
_entity.id
_entity.type
_entity.pdbx_description
1 polymer ?
#
loop_
_entity_poly.entity_id
_entity_poly.type
_entity_poly.pdbx_seq_one_letter_code
_entity_poly.pdbx_strand_id
1 'polypeptide(L)'
;MSHRAHLFSLRFAHAFREACLSERYNGQRFAKDLMAGITVGIIAIPLSMALAIASGVAPQYGLYTAIIAGFIIALTGGSRFSISGPTAAFVVILYPIAEEYGLGGLLLATLMSGVLLVIMAVMRLGRLIEYIPEAVTLGFTAGIAVVILTLQVKDFFGMPLESLPEHYWDKLAILGQALPQVDGMSTLVAVATLAVMLLWPKLRTPVPPHLPAVLVGSGLALMLNASGAGIETIGSRFSYLLPDGSTGAGIPPFLPEFIWPWQQPGPDGTPLGLSWDMVRELLPAAFAIAMLGAIESLLCAVVLDGMTGKRHSATAAIARSAANYRAGAQSPVAAMVHAVVVLLALVSLAGVLAYLPMPAMAALLVMVAWNMSEAPKAVHLLKTAPRGDMLVFLTCFGLTVALDMVIAITTGILLAAVLFMQEMAKMTRVTDITDSKRIRAESLPEGWRVF
;
A
#
# COMPACT_ATOMS: atom_id res chain seq x y z
N MET A 1 -39.04 0.22 -12.38
CA MET A 1 -38.08 1.26 -12.80
C MET A 1 -36.80 0.59 -13.26
N SER A 2 -36.34 0.89 -14.44
CA SER A 2 -35.46 0.06 -15.26
C SER A 2 -34.06 -0.16 -14.65
N HIS A 3 -33.64 -1.40 -14.47
CA HIS A 3 -32.31 -1.86 -14.08
C HIS A 3 -31.16 -1.43 -15.04
N ARG A 4 -31.48 -0.79 -16.15
CA ARG A 4 -30.48 -0.38 -17.17
C ARG A 4 -29.86 1.00 -16.95
N ALA A 5 -30.46 1.87 -16.14
CA ALA A 5 -29.95 3.22 -15.89
C ALA A 5 -28.71 3.31 -14.97
N HIS A 6 -28.38 2.23 -14.23
CA HIS A 6 -27.21 2.20 -13.34
C HIS A 6 -25.89 1.82 -14.02
N LEU A 7 -25.91 1.51 -15.31
CA LEU A 7 -24.78 0.91 -16.01
C LEU A 7 -23.78 1.92 -16.59
N PHE A 8 -24.11 3.21 -16.66
CA PHE A 8 -23.27 4.24 -17.30
C PHE A 8 -23.02 5.50 -16.45
N SER A 9 -23.49 5.56 -15.22
CA SER A 9 -23.12 6.70 -14.36
C SER A 9 -21.72 6.50 -13.81
N LEU A 10 -20.72 7.05 -14.45
CA LEU A 10 -19.51 7.51 -13.82
C LEU A 10 -19.95 8.51 -12.71
N ARG A 11 -20.18 8.02 -11.50
CA ARG A 11 -20.67 8.86 -10.38
C ARG A 11 -19.50 9.66 -9.81
N PHE A 12 -18.98 10.56 -10.63
CA PHE A 12 -17.96 11.50 -10.25
C PHE A 12 -18.38 12.28 -9.00
N ALA A 13 -17.52 12.30 -7.99
CA ALA A 13 -17.75 12.98 -6.72
C ALA A 13 -19.03 12.53 -5.96
N HIS A 14 -19.44 11.27 -6.12
CA HIS A 14 -20.70 10.78 -5.52
C HIS A 14 -20.70 10.90 -4.01
N ALA A 15 -19.63 10.46 -3.34
CA ALA A 15 -19.53 10.50 -1.88
C ALA A 15 -19.54 11.94 -1.34
N PHE A 16 -18.88 12.85 -2.02
CA PHE A 16 -18.88 14.26 -1.66
C PHE A 16 -20.27 14.89 -1.83
N ARG A 17 -20.92 14.67 -3.01
CA ARG A 17 -22.27 15.18 -3.26
C ARG A 17 -23.29 14.62 -2.27
N GLU A 18 -23.24 13.33 -1.99
CA GLU A 18 -24.16 12.68 -1.07
C GLU A 18 -23.95 13.19 0.38
N ALA A 19 -22.70 13.19 0.87
CA ALA A 19 -22.42 13.53 2.24
C ALA A 19 -22.52 15.05 2.56
N CYS A 20 -22.14 15.91 1.59
CA CYS A 20 -22.04 17.34 1.82
C CYS A 20 -23.19 18.16 1.21
N LEU A 21 -23.80 17.71 0.09
CA LEU A 21 -24.85 18.45 -0.61
C LEU A 21 -26.25 17.86 -0.39
N SER A 22 -26.40 16.50 -0.40
CA SER A 22 -27.70 15.84 -0.26
C SER A 22 -28.08 15.63 1.21
N GLU A 23 -27.14 15.25 2.07
CA GLU A 23 -27.32 15.17 3.50
C GLU A 23 -27.06 16.54 4.14
N ARG A 24 -27.80 16.91 5.21
CA ARG A 24 -27.55 18.16 5.93
C ARG A 24 -26.19 18.12 6.63
N TYR A 25 -25.15 18.65 5.96
CA TYR A 25 -23.82 18.79 6.53
C TYR A 25 -23.83 19.98 7.53
N ASN A 26 -23.52 19.72 8.80
CA ASN A 26 -23.58 20.71 9.87
C ASN A 26 -22.22 20.87 10.57
N GLY A 27 -22.11 21.88 11.45
CA GLY A 27 -20.89 22.18 12.19
C GLY A 27 -20.37 21.02 13.06
N GLN A 28 -21.27 20.17 13.58
CA GLN A 28 -20.85 19.00 14.38
C GLN A 28 -20.20 17.93 13.51
N ARG A 29 -20.70 17.70 12.29
CA ARG A 29 -20.09 16.79 11.32
C ARG A 29 -18.74 17.32 10.87
N PHE A 30 -18.66 18.63 10.58
CA PHE A 30 -17.40 19.27 10.24
C PHE A 30 -16.36 19.14 11.36
N ALA A 31 -16.73 19.34 12.62
CA ALA A 31 -15.80 19.17 13.74
C ALA A 31 -15.27 17.75 13.86
N LYS A 32 -16.11 16.72 13.63
CA LYS A 32 -15.67 15.32 13.61
C LYS A 32 -14.73 15.03 12.44
N ASP A 33 -15.06 15.50 11.23
CA ASP A 33 -14.22 15.35 10.06
C ASP A 33 -12.88 16.08 10.21
N LEU A 34 -12.89 17.28 10.83
CA LEU A 34 -11.70 18.04 11.16
C LEU A 34 -10.78 17.26 12.12
N MET A 35 -11.32 16.75 13.21
CA MET A 35 -10.56 15.96 14.19
C MET A 35 -10.01 14.67 13.58
N ALA A 36 -10.82 13.97 12.81
CA ALA A 36 -10.39 12.75 12.11
C ALA A 36 -9.29 13.06 11.09
N GLY A 37 -9.47 14.09 10.27
CA GLY A 37 -8.49 14.52 9.27
C GLY A 37 -7.15 14.95 9.89
N ILE A 38 -7.17 15.71 10.99
CA ILE A 38 -5.96 16.08 11.74
C ILE A 38 -5.27 14.83 12.29
N THR A 39 -6.02 13.94 12.94
CA THR A 39 -5.47 12.72 13.53
C THR A 39 -4.77 11.86 12.47
N VAL A 40 -5.42 11.62 11.33
CA VAL A 40 -4.85 10.81 10.27
C VAL A 40 -3.74 11.55 9.52
N GLY A 41 -3.83 12.88 9.37
CA GLY A 41 -2.78 13.71 8.80
C GLY A 41 -1.46 13.61 9.57
N ILE A 42 -1.52 13.67 10.88
CA ILE A 42 -0.33 13.52 11.76
C ILE A 42 0.30 12.13 11.61
N ILE A 43 -0.51 11.07 11.51
CA ILE A 43 0.00 9.70 11.26
C ILE A 43 0.63 9.60 9.87
N ALA A 44 0.02 10.24 8.88
CA ALA A 44 0.41 10.11 7.49
C ALA A 44 1.76 10.79 7.17
N ILE A 45 2.16 11.84 7.90
CA ILE A 45 3.40 12.57 7.64
C ILE A 45 4.62 11.64 7.70
N PRO A 46 4.99 11.05 8.85
CA PRO A 46 6.16 10.19 8.92
C PRO A 46 5.99 8.91 8.07
N LEU A 47 4.77 8.37 8.02
CA LEU A 47 4.50 7.16 7.25
C LEU A 47 4.68 7.38 5.75
N SER A 48 4.20 8.51 5.20
CA SER A 48 4.35 8.80 3.77
C SER A 48 5.81 9.03 3.38
N MET A 49 6.59 9.67 4.25
CA MET A 49 8.02 9.83 4.04
C MET A 49 8.76 8.49 4.09
N ALA A 50 8.47 7.65 5.08
CA ALA A 50 9.07 6.33 5.21
C ALA A 50 8.79 5.46 3.97
N LEU A 51 7.56 5.49 3.45
CA LEU A 51 7.18 4.74 2.25
C LEU A 51 7.86 5.26 0.98
N ALA A 52 8.06 6.58 0.84
CA ALA A 52 8.82 7.14 -0.26
C ALA A 52 10.29 6.67 -0.23
N ILE A 53 10.92 6.76 0.94
CA ILE A 53 12.31 6.31 1.14
C ILE A 53 12.44 4.81 0.84
N ALA A 54 11.51 3.99 1.34
CA ALA A 54 11.49 2.56 1.06
C ALA A 54 11.26 2.25 -0.43
N SER A 55 10.61 3.14 -1.18
CA SER A 55 10.41 3.04 -2.63
C SER A 55 11.58 3.58 -3.45
N GLY A 56 12.72 3.93 -2.83
CA GLY A 56 13.90 4.42 -3.52
C GLY A 56 13.85 5.91 -3.91
N VAL A 57 12.90 6.69 -3.39
CA VAL A 57 12.76 8.11 -3.74
C VAL A 57 12.82 9.01 -2.51
N ALA A 58 13.11 10.29 -2.72
CA ALA A 58 13.23 11.25 -1.63
C ALA A 58 11.88 11.44 -0.87
N PRO A 59 11.93 11.72 0.45
CA PRO A 59 10.77 11.70 1.35
C PRO A 59 9.65 12.68 0.94
N GLN A 60 9.99 13.80 0.28
CA GLN A 60 9.00 14.78 -0.18
C GLN A 60 7.98 14.19 -1.17
N TYR A 61 8.37 13.22 -2.00
CA TYR A 61 7.44 12.62 -2.98
C TYR A 61 6.30 11.85 -2.30
N GLY A 62 6.57 11.27 -1.13
CA GLY A 62 5.53 10.68 -0.30
C GLY A 62 4.53 11.68 0.25
N LEU A 63 5.02 12.85 0.69
CA LEU A 63 4.16 13.94 1.14
C LEU A 63 3.35 14.54 -0.02
N TYR A 64 3.98 14.78 -1.16
CA TYR A 64 3.29 15.26 -2.36
C TYR A 64 2.18 14.31 -2.81
N THR A 65 2.44 13.01 -2.78
CA THR A 65 1.43 12.00 -3.08
C THR A 65 0.27 12.03 -2.07
N ALA A 66 0.56 12.15 -0.77
CA ALA A 66 -0.47 12.23 0.27
C ALA A 66 -1.32 13.50 0.14
N ILE A 67 -0.73 14.63 -0.25
CA ILE A 67 -1.43 15.91 -0.46
C ILE A 67 -2.30 15.83 -1.71
N ILE A 68 -1.69 15.56 -2.88
CA ILE A 68 -2.36 15.68 -4.19
C ILE A 68 -3.37 14.54 -4.37
N ALA A 69 -2.93 13.29 -4.24
CA ALA A 69 -3.82 12.15 -4.41
C ALA A 69 -4.86 12.09 -3.28
N GLY A 70 -4.49 12.41 -2.02
CA GLY A 70 -5.40 12.48 -0.89
C GLY A 70 -6.55 13.46 -1.13
N PHE A 71 -6.26 14.65 -1.65
CA PHE A 71 -7.25 15.67 -1.93
C PHE A 71 -8.13 15.34 -3.15
N ILE A 72 -7.49 14.98 -4.28
CA ILE A 72 -8.21 14.70 -5.54
C ILE A 72 -9.14 13.49 -5.37
N ILE A 73 -8.67 12.40 -4.76
CA ILE A 73 -9.48 11.20 -4.58
C ILE A 73 -10.60 11.42 -3.56
N ALA A 74 -10.39 12.23 -2.53
CA ALA A 74 -11.45 12.63 -1.61
C ALA A 74 -12.58 13.40 -2.31
N LEU A 75 -12.21 14.29 -3.24
CA LEU A 75 -13.16 15.08 -3.99
C LEU A 75 -13.90 14.27 -5.07
N THR A 76 -13.19 13.40 -5.80
CA THR A 76 -13.72 12.70 -6.98
C THR A 76 -14.25 11.30 -6.69
N GLY A 77 -13.84 10.71 -5.57
CA GLY A 77 -14.10 9.31 -5.22
C GLY A 77 -15.53 9.00 -4.79
N GLY A 78 -15.81 7.70 -4.66
CA GLY A 78 -17.09 7.15 -4.27
C GLY A 78 -17.20 6.68 -2.81
N SER A 79 -16.16 6.87 -1.99
CA SER A 79 -16.15 6.46 -0.58
C SER A 79 -16.09 7.67 0.36
N ARG A 80 -16.86 7.62 1.45
CA ARG A 80 -16.89 8.68 2.47
C ARG A 80 -15.70 8.67 3.40
N PHE A 81 -15.03 7.53 3.58
CA PHE A 81 -14.01 7.33 4.60
C PHE A 81 -12.62 7.10 4.00
N SER A 82 -12.54 6.99 2.70
CA SER A 82 -11.34 6.63 1.96
C SER A 82 -10.28 7.71 2.05
N ILE A 83 -9.06 7.33 2.49
CA ILE A 83 -7.89 8.20 2.43
C ILE A 83 -6.89 7.57 1.48
N SER A 84 -6.50 8.31 0.45
CA SER A 84 -5.49 7.89 -0.51
C SER A 84 -4.12 8.49 -0.17
N GLY A 85 -3.07 7.91 -0.74
CA GLY A 85 -1.68 8.34 -0.57
C GLY A 85 -0.73 7.14 -0.69
N PRO A 86 0.58 7.27 -0.40
CA PRO A 86 1.54 6.18 -0.53
C PRO A 86 1.12 4.97 0.29
N THR A 87 1.30 3.77 -0.24
CA THR A 87 0.96 2.52 0.44
C THR A 87 2.10 1.52 0.38
N ALA A 88 2.25 0.73 1.44
CA ALA A 88 3.38 -0.17 1.59
C ALA A 88 3.44 -1.26 0.51
N ALA A 89 2.29 -1.71 0.02
CA ALA A 89 2.23 -2.76 -0.99
C ALA A 89 3.01 -2.41 -2.27
N PHE A 90 3.03 -1.14 -2.64
CA PHE A 90 3.73 -0.69 -3.85
C PHE A 90 5.25 -0.62 -3.71
N VAL A 91 5.80 -0.57 -2.49
CA VAL A 91 7.25 -0.46 -2.25
C VAL A 91 8.04 -1.51 -3.03
N VAL A 92 7.54 -2.75 -3.05
CA VAL A 92 8.22 -3.88 -3.70
C VAL A 92 8.32 -3.71 -5.22
N ILE A 93 7.35 -3.04 -5.84
CA ILE A 93 7.37 -2.75 -7.29
C ILE A 93 8.12 -1.46 -7.60
N LEU A 94 7.89 -0.42 -6.77
CA LEU A 94 8.41 0.91 -7.05
C LEU A 94 9.92 0.99 -6.80
N TYR A 95 10.44 0.26 -5.81
CA TYR A 95 11.85 0.28 -5.47
C TYR A 95 12.76 -0.14 -6.65
N PRO A 96 12.56 -1.30 -7.30
CA PRO A 96 13.36 -1.68 -8.48
C PRO A 96 13.26 -0.66 -9.62
N ILE A 97 12.04 -0.15 -9.90
CA ILE A 97 11.83 0.83 -10.97
C ILE A 97 12.58 2.13 -10.67
N ALA A 98 12.58 2.57 -9.42
CA ALA A 98 13.28 3.79 -9.00
C ALA A 98 14.80 3.64 -9.09
N GLU A 99 15.35 2.47 -8.75
CA GLU A 99 16.77 2.15 -8.84
C GLU A 99 17.24 2.05 -10.31
N GLU A 100 16.45 1.37 -11.15
CA GLU A 100 16.83 1.09 -12.55
C GLU A 100 16.57 2.27 -13.49
N TYR A 101 15.42 2.95 -13.36
CA TYR A 101 14.98 4.01 -14.30
C TYR A 101 14.93 5.39 -13.67
N GLY A 102 15.31 5.52 -12.40
CA GLY A 102 15.25 6.77 -11.65
C GLY A 102 13.83 7.30 -11.42
N LEU A 103 13.73 8.53 -10.95
CA LEU A 103 12.45 9.18 -10.67
C LEU A 103 11.58 9.34 -11.93
N GLY A 104 12.21 9.68 -13.06
CA GLY A 104 11.50 9.84 -14.33
C GLY A 104 10.78 8.58 -14.78
N GLY A 105 11.48 7.43 -14.72
CA GLY A 105 10.91 6.12 -15.06
C GLY A 105 9.79 5.70 -14.12
N LEU A 106 9.96 5.94 -12.82
CA LEU A 106 8.92 5.66 -11.81
C LEU A 106 7.64 6.47 -12.09
N LEU A 107 7.76 7.75 -12.38
CA LEU A 107 6.62 8.62 -12.69
C LEU A 107 5.96 8.24 -14.02
N LEU A 108 6.74 7.87 -15.03
CA LEU A 108 6.23 7.43 -16.32
C LEU A 108 5.46 6.09 -16.16
N ALA A 109 6.03 5.10 -15.48
CA ALA A 109 5.36 3.84 -15.19
C ALA A 109 4.05 4.06 -14.40
N THR A 110 4.06 4.98 -13.44
CA THR A 110 2.86 5.35 -12.66
C THR A 110 1.81 6.02 -13.54
N LEU A 111 2.19 6.91 -14.44
CA LEU A 111 1.27 7.53 -15.40
C LEU A 111 0.64 6.48 -16.33
N MET A 112 1.47 5.59 -16.88
CA MET A 112 1.01 4.49 -17.72
C MET A 112 0.05 3.55 -16.95
N SER A 113 0.34 3.25 -15.69
CA SER A 113 -0.53 2.45 -14.84
C SER A 113 -1.90 3.10 -14.62
N GLY A 114 -1.93 4.44 -14.46
CA GLY A 114 -3.17 5.20 -14.39
C GLY A 114 -4.03 5.06 -15.66
N VAL A 115 -3.41 5.12 -16.84
CA VAL A 115 -4.10 4.89 -18.12
C VAL A 115 -4.64 3.45 -18.19
N LEU A 116 -3.84 2.45 -17.80
CA LEU A 116 -4.28 1.06 -17.76
C LEU A 116 -5.45 0.86 -16.80
N LEU A 117 -5.43 1.48 -15.61
CA LEU A 117 -6.56 1.43 -14.66
C LEU A 117 -7.84 2.02 -15.25
N VAL A 118 -7.74 3.13 -16.00
CA VAL A 118 -8.90 3.70 -16.70
C VAL A 118 -9.44 2.73 -17.75
N ILE A 119 -8.57 2.11 -18.55
CA ILE A 119 -8.95 1.09 -19.53
C ILE A 119 -9.64 -0.08 -18.83
N MET A 120 -9.06 -0.62 -17.76
CA MET A 120 -9.64 -1.71 -16.97
C MET A 120 -11.00 -1.33 -16.37
N ALA A 121 -11.16 -0.10 -15.92
CA ALA A 121 -12.44 0.40 -15.40
C ALA A 121 -13.51 0.46 -16.48
N VAL A 122 -13.19 0.96 -17.68
CA VAL A 122 -14.09 1.02 -18.85
C VAL A 122 -14.48 -0.39 -19.29
N MET A 123 -13.53 -1.31 -19.34
CA MET A 123 -13.75 -2.72 -19.67
C MET A 123 -14.43 -3.51 -18.54
N ARG A 124 -14.63 -2.91 -17.36
CA ARG A 124 -15.21 -3.53 -16.14
C ARG A 124 -14.43 -4.73 -15.62
N LEU A 125 -13.14 -4.77 -15.87
CA LEU A 125 -12.27 -5.86 -15.41
C LEU A 125 -12.14 -5.93 -13.88
N GLY A 126 -12.48 -4.86 -13.16
CA GLY A 126 -12.53 -4.87 -11.69
C GLY A 126 -13.41 -5.99 -11.10
N ARG A 127 -14.44 -6.45 -11.83
CA ARG A 127 -15.25 -7.60 -11.40
C ARG A 127 -14.49 -8.92 -11.39
N LEU A 128 -13.49 -9.08 -12.24
CA LEU A 128 -12.65 -10.29 -12.25
C LEU A 128 -11.78 -10.39 -11.00
N ILE A 129 -11.40 -9.24 -10.43
CA ILE A 129 -10.58 -9.17 -9.23
C ILE A 129 -11.37 -9.64 -8.00
N GLU A 130 -12.70 -9.50 -7.98
CA GLU A 130 -13.57 -10.01 -6.90
C GLU A 130 -13.51 -11.55 -6.74
N TYR A 131 -13.10 -12.25 -7.80
CA TYR A 131 -12.96 -13.72 -7.79
C TYR A 131 -11.57 -14.20 -7.38
N ILE A 132 -10.64 -13.29 -7.00
CA ILE A 132 -9.32 -13.71 -6.53
C ILE A 132 -9.46 -14.38 -5.16
N PRO A 133 -9.02 -15.64 -5.01
CA PRO A 133 -9.12 -16.37 -3.74
C PRO A 133 -8.33 -15.70 -2.61
N GLU A 134 -8.84 -15.78 -1.39
CA GLU A 134 -8.17 -15.22 -0.20
C GLU A 134 -6.74 -15.76 -0.02
N ALA A 135 -6.50 -17.03 -0.37
CA ALA A 135 -5.19 -17.65 -0.30
C ALA A 135 -4.15 -16.93 -1.20
N VAL A 136 -4.55 -16.45 -2.38
CA VAL A 136 -3.68 -15.66 -3.28
C VAL A 136 -3.33 -14.32 -2.64
N THR A 137 -4.35 -13.58 -2.19
CA THR A 137 -4.15 -12.25 -1.62
C THR A 137 -3.34 -12.31 -0.33
N LEU A 138 -3.61 -13.28 0.53
CA LEU A 138 -2.89 -13.46 1.79
C LEU A 138 -1.43 -13.90 1.55
N GLY A 139 -1.20 -14.81 0.59
CA GLY A 139 0.16 -15.25 0.23
C GLY A 139 1.01 -14.10 -0.29
N PHE A 140 0.44 -13.33 -1.19
CA PHE A 140 1.12 -12.19 -1.77
C PHE A 140 1.35 -11.04 -0.75
N THR A 141 0.38 -10.68 0.10
CA THR A 141 0.59 -9.63 1.11
C THR A 141 1.59 -10.04 2.18
N ALA A 142 1.61 -11.32 2.58
CA ALA A 142 2.62 -11.85 3.48
C ALA A 142 4.02 -11.83 2.85
N GLY A 143 4.13 -12.18 1.55
CA GLY A 143 5.39 -12.09 0.79
C GLY A 143 5.93 -10.67 0.71
N ILE A 144 5.08 -9.70 0.35
CA ILE A 144 5.44 -8.28 0.35
C ILE A 144 5.94 -7.84 1.73
N ALA A 145 5.26 -8.25 2.80
CA ALA A 145 5.66 -7.88 4.16
C ALA A 145 7.09 -8.37 4.48
N VAL A 146 7.47 -9.59 4.05
CA VAL A 146 8.82 -10.10 4.20
C VAL A 146 9.84 -9.28 3.41
N VAL A 147 9.52 -8.93 2.17
CA VAL A 147 10.41 -8.09 1.33
C VAL A 147 10.59 -6.70 1.96
N ILE A 148 9.52 -6.06 2.43
CA ILE A 148 9.60 -4.75 3.12
C ILE A 148 10.46 -4.88 4.37
N LEU A 149 10.25 -5.90 5.20
CA LEU A 149 11.08 -6.14 6.40
C LEU A 149 12.56 -6.25 6.02
N THR A 150 12.88 -6.99 4.97
CA THR A 150 14.26 -7.14 4.49
C THR A 150 14.86 -5.80 4.06
N LEU A 151 14.11 -4.96 3.35
CA LEU A 151 14.58 -3.62 2.95
C LEU A 151 14.85 -2.70 4.15
N GLN A 152 14.13 -2.89 5.25
CA GLN A 152 14.31 -2.05 6.45
C GLN A 152 15.50 -2.48 7.31
N VAL A 153 16.09 -3.65 7.10
CA VAL A 153 17.19 -4.17 7.93
C VAL A 153 18.37 -3.19 7.95
N LYS A 154 18.75 -2.64 6.79
CA LYS A 154 19.90 -1.71 6.72
C LYS A 154 19.72 -0.47 7.60
N ASP A 155 18.55 0.18 7.50
CA ASP A 155 18.25 1.42 8.21
C ASP A 155 17.91 1.16 9.69
N PHE A 156 17.30 0.03 10.00
CA PHE A 156 16.98 -0.37 11.37
C PHE A 156 18.25 -0.61 12.19
N PHE A 157 19.25 -1.23 11.58
CA PHE A 157 20.53 -1.54 12.20
C PHE A 157 21.65 -0.54 11.90
N GLY A 158 21.34 0.55 11.16
CA GLY A 158 22.33 1.59 10.82
C GLY A 158 23.49 1.05 10.00
N MET A 159 23.25 0.10 9.09
CA MET A 159 24.31 -0.47 8.26
C MET A 159 24.74 0.54 7.17
N PRO A 160 26.05 0.71 6.91
CA PRO A 160 26.56 1.67 5.92
C PRO A 160 26.42 1.14 4.48
N LEU A 161 25.19 0.86 4.06
CA LEU A 161 24.86 0.38 2.72
C LEU A 161 24.09 1.48 1.97
N GLU A 162 24.59 1.91 0.82
CA GLU A 162 23.94 2.94 -0.01
C GLU A 162 22.67 2.40 -0.66
N SER A 163 22.76 1.27 -1.39
CA SER A 163 21.65 0.62 -2.04
C SER A 163 21.65 -0.89 -1.80
N LEU A 164 20.55 -1.55 -2.09
CA LEU A 164 20.42 -3.01 -2.03
C LEU A 164 20.17 -3.54 -3.43
N PRO A 165 20.77 -4.67 -3.84
CA PRO A 165 20.58 -5.27 -5.17
C PRO A 165 19.11 -5.60 -5.44
N GLU A 166 18.75 -5.81 -6.70
CA GLU A 166 17.37 -6.13 -7.08
C GLU A 166 16.92 -7.53 -6.61
N HIS A 167 17.81 -8.53 -6.79
CA HIS A 167 17.47 -9.91 -6.46
C HIS A 167 17.42 -10.14 -4.95
N TYR A 168 16.40 -10.82 -4.49
CA TYR A 168 16.15 -11.03 -3.05
C TYR A 168 17.31 -11.78 -2.36
N TRP A 169 17.86 -12.80 -3.01
CA TRP A 169 18.96 -13.59 -2.45
C TRP A 169 20.26 -12.78 -2.30
N ASP A 170 20.52 -11.89 -3.26
CA ASP A 170 21.68 -11.00 -3.21
C ASP A 170 21.52 -9.96 -2.10
N LYS A 171 20.27 -9.46 -1.88
CA LYS A 171 19.95 -8.61 -0.71
C LYS A 171 20.32 -9.31 0.59
N LEU A 172 19.89 -10.56 0.76
CA LEU A 172 20.21 -11.32 1.97
C LEU A 172 21.72 -11.57 2.15
N ALA A 173 22.42 -11.85 1.04
CA ALA A 173 23.86 -12.06 1.08
C ALA A 173 24.61 -10.80 1.52
N ILE A 174 24.28 -9.64 0.96
CA ILE A 174 24.90 -8.35 1.30
C ILE A 174 24.55 -7.94 2.74
N LEU A 175 23.29 -8.07 3.15
CA LEU A 175 22.88 -7.81 4.53
C LEU A 175 23.61 -8.73 5.52
N GLY A 176 23.80 -10.02 5.16
CA GLY A 176 24.57 -10.97 5.97
C GLY A 176 26.04 -10.58 6.10
N GLN A 177 26.65 -10.10 5.02
CA GLN A 177 28.04 -9.59 5.05
C GLN A 177 28.20 -8.30 5.85
N ALA A 178 27.16 -7.47 5.88
CA ALA A 178 27.16 -6.21 6.63
C ALA A 178 26.83 -6.36 8.13
N LEU A 179 26.43 -7.55 8.61
CA LEU A 179 26.14 -7.80 10.03
C LEU A 179 27.22 -7.35 11.01
N PRO A 180 28.53 -7.50 10.72
CA PRO A 180 29.58 -6.99 11.61
C PRO A 180 29.63 -5.46 11.72
N GLN A 181 28.96 -4.73 10.81
CA GLN A 181 28.96 -3.27 10.71
C GLN A 181 27.68 -2.65 11.33
N VAL A 182 26.91 -3.42 12.09
CA VAL A 182 25.71 -2.94 12.79
C VAL A 182 26.08 -1.81 13.76
N ASP A 183 25.40 -0.67 13.64
CA ASP A 183 25.53 0.42 14.59
C ASP A 183 24.59 0.24 15.79
N GLY A 184 25.17 0.10 16.98
CA GLY A 184 24.40 -0.10 18.21
C GLY A 184 23.52 1.09 18.59
N MET A 185 23.94 2.33 18.25
CA MET A 185 23.17 3.54 18.60
C MET A 185 21.95 3.69 17.69
N SER A 186 22.09 3.46 16.41
CA SER A 186 20.99 3.39 15.46
C SER A 186 19.98 2.28 15.83
N THR A 187 20.50 1.09 16.17
CA THR A 187 19.68 -0.03 16.64
C THR A 187 18.89 0.34 17.90
N LEU A 188 19.51 1.03 18.86
CA LEU A 188 18.84 1.49 20.08
C LEU A 188 17.66 2.42 19.75
N VAL A 189 17.84 3.38 18.83
CA VAL A 189 16.78 4.28 18.39
C VAL A 189 15.64 3.52 17.72
N ALA A 190 15.96 2.57 16.84
CA ALA A 190 14.96 1.74 16.16
C ALA A 190 14.16 0.90 17.17
N VAL A 191 14.83 0.20 18.08
CA VAL A 191 14.20 -0.63 19.10
C VAL A 191 13.36 0.21 20.07
N ALA A 192 13.85 1.38 20.51
CA ALA A 192 13.09 2.28 21.37
C ALA A 192 11.82 2.78 20.67
N THR A 193 11.91 3.17 19.40
CA THR A 193 10.77 3.58 18.59
C THR A 193 9.75 2.45 18.46
N LEU A 194 10.21 1.25 18.12
CA LEU A 194 9.34 0.07 17.99
C LEU A 194 8.68 -0.31 19.31
N ALA A 195 9.44 -0.26 20.41
CA ALA A 195 8.92 -0.53 21.75
C ALA A 195 7.81 0.45 22.15
N VAL A 196 7.98 1.74 21.87
CA VAL A 196 6.91 2.73 22.10
C VAL A 196 5.68 2.40 21.24
N MET A 197 5.84 2.04 19.98
CA MET A 197 4.71 1.66 19.11
C MET A 197 3.93 0.46 19.65
N LEU A 198 4.61 -0.53 20.20
CA LEU A 198 4.01 -1.75 20.75
C LEU A 198 3.37 -1.53 22.14
N LEU A 199 3.97 -0.67 22.97
CA LEU A 199 3.53 -0.46 24.35
C LEU A 199 2.46 0.65 24.46
N TRP A 200 2.50 1.67 23.61
CA TRP A 200 1.60 2.82 23.66
C TRP A 200 0.12 2.46 23.62
N PRO A 201 -0.35 1.51 22.79
CA PRO A 201 -1.76 1.11 22.79
C PRO A 201 -2.28 0.57 24.13
N LYS A 202 -1.38 0.04 24.99
CA LYS A 202 -1.74 -0.43 26.34
C LYS A 202 -2.13 0.71 27.28
N LEU A 203 -1.66 1.93 27.00
CA LEU A 203 -2.01 3.14 27.79
C LEU A 203 -3.42 3.65 27.50
N ARG A 204 -4.12 3.13 26.49
CA ARG A 204 -5.48 3.50 26.09
C ARG A 204 -5.67 5.00 25.88
N THR A 205 -4.66 5.70 25.40
CA THR A 205 -4.71 7.13 25.07
C THR A 205 -5.37 7.33 23.70
N PRO A 206 -6.01 8.49 23.46
CA PRO A 206 -6.57 8.83 22.15
C PRO A 206 -5.49 9.12 21.09
N VAL A 207 -4.21 9.26 21.50
CA VAL A 207 -3.10 9.61 20.61
C VAL A 207 -2.62 8.36 19.89
N PRO A 208 -2.52 8.38 18.54
CA PRO A 208 -2.01 7.26 17.76
C PRO A 208 -0.56 6.92 18.10
N PRO A 209 -0.17 5.64 18.16
CA PRO A 209 1.15 5.21 18.64
C PRO A 209 2.31 5.71 17.78
N HIS A 210 2.08 5.98 16.50
CA HIS A 210 3.10 6.45 15.55
C HIS A 210 3.72 7.79 15.98
N LEU A 211 2.90 8.73 16.47
CA LEU A 211 3.38 10.05 16.86
C LEU A 211 4.33 9.99 18.06
N PRO A 212 3.95 9.43 19.24
CA PRO A 212 4.86 9.34 20.37
C PRO A 212 6.09 8.47 20.06
N ALA A 213 5.97 7.43 19.25
CA ALA A 213 7.10 6.61 18.86
C ALA A 213 8.15 7.40 18.06
N VAL A 214 7.71 8.16 17.07
CA VAL A 214 8.60 9.01 16.26
C VAL A 214 9.20 10.12 17.12
N LEU A 215 8.45 10.75 18.00
CA LEU A 215 8.96 11.79 18.90
C LEU A 215 10.02 11.26 19.86
N VAL A 216 9.80 10.08 20.45
CA VAL A 216 10.79 9.44 21.33
C VAL A 216 12.04 9.02 20.54
N GLY A 217 11.88 8.41 19.37
CA GLY A 217 12.98 8.03 18.50
C GLY A 217 13.81 9.24 18.04
N SER A 218 13.15 10.33 17.64
CA SER A 218 13.84 11.56 17.23
C SER A 218 14.53 12.26 18.40
N GLY A 219 13.88 12.35 19.56
CA GLY A 219 14.48 12.90 20.76
C GLY A 219 15.72 12.13 21.20
N LEU A 220 15.63 10.79 21.19
CA LEU A 220 16.77 9.93 21.53
C LEU A 220 17.91 10.10 20.51
N ALA A 221 17.62 10.13 19.21
CA ALA A 221 18.64 10.34 18.17
C ALA A 221 19.31 11.71 18.28
N LEU A 222 18.55 12.77 18.58
CA LEU A 222 19.10 14.11 18.82
C LEU A 222 20.06 14.11 20.02
N MET A 223 19.68 13.48 21.13
CA MET A 223 20.55 13.35 22.32
C MET A 223 21.83 12.58 22.01
N LEU A 224 21.73 11.46 21.30
CA LEU A 224 22.86 10.64 20.93
C LEU A 224 23.77 11.34 19.91
N ASN A 225 23.21 12.05 18.94
CA ASN A 225 23.98 12.85 17.98
C ASN A 225 24.70 14.03 18.63
N ALA A 226 24.11 14.63 19.67
CA ALA A 226 24.81 15.64 20.49
C ALA A 226 26.03 15.07 21.23
N SER A 227 26.07 13.76 21.49
CA SER A 227 27.25 13.05 22.05
C SER A 227 28.18 12.48 20.98
N GLY A 228 27.91 12.73 19.67
CA GLY A 228 28.78 12.31 18.58
C GLY A 228 28.44 10.94 17.95
N ALA A 229 27.26 10.39 18.19
CA ALA A 229 26.87 9.06 17.68
C ALA A 229 26.75 8.95 16.15
N GLY A 230 26.50 10.06 15.44
CA GLY A 230 26.44 10.07 13.96
C GLY A 230 25.23 9.34 13.36
N ILE A 231 24.11 9.25 14.10
CA ILE A 231 22.88 8.59 13.62
C ILE A 231 22.31 9.37 12.44
N GLU A 232 22.10 8.70 11.33
CA GLU A 232 21.53 9.31 10.11
C GLU A 232 20.11 9.78 10.32
N THR A 233 19.85 10.99 9.79
CA THR A 233 18.54 11.63 9.77
C THR A 233 18.12 11.91 8.33
N ILE A 234 16.86 12.30 8.12
CA ILE A 234 16.40 12.76 6.79
C ILE A 234 17.26 13.92 6.31
N GLY A 235 17.64 14.85 7.20
CA GLY A 235 18.47 16.01 6.86
C GLY A 235 19.90 15.69 6.51
N SER A 236 20.49 14.61 7.04
CA SER A 236 21.84 14.19 6.68
C SER A 236 21.90 13.35 5.40
N ARG A 237 20.83 12.60 5.09
CA ARG A 237 20.78 11.70 3.92
C ARG A 237 20.24 12.38 2.65
N PHE A 238 19.29 13.29 2.78
CA PHE A 238 18.64 13.93 1.65
C PHE A 238 18.95 15.42 1.56
N SER A 239 19.13 15.90 0.35
CA SER A 239 19.32 17.32 0.04
C SER A 239 18.44 17.73 -1.13
N TYR A 240 18.15 19.01 -1.25
CA TYR A 240 17.40 19.59 -2.36
C TYR A 240 18.04 20.90 -2.82
N LEU A 241 17.80 21.26 -4.08
CA LEU A 241 18.28 22.53 -4.66
C LEU A 241 17.27 23.64 -4.36
N LEU A 242 17.78 24.77 -3.90
CA LEU A 242 17.03 26.01 -3.76
C LEU A 242 17.03 26.79 -5.07
N PRO A 243 16.06 27.70 -5.31
CA PRO A 243 16.03 28.52 -6.54
C PRO A 243 17.26 29.41 -6.75
N ASP A 244 17.99 29.67 -5.69
CA ASP A 244 19.26 30.45 -5.73
C ASP A 244 20.50 29.59 -6.07
N GLY A 245 20.32 28.29 -6.30
CA GLY A 245 21.36 27.31 -6.58
C GLY A 245 22.07 26.76 -5.34
N SER A 246 21.73 27.19 -4.15
CA SER A 246 22.23 26.60 -2.90
C SER A 246 21.55 25.28 -2.58
N THR A 247 22.17 24.42 -1.75
CA THR A 247 21.62 23.14 -1.31
C THR A 247 21.01 23.26 0.07
N GLY A 248 19.73 22.88 0.18
CA GLY A 248 19.04 22.68 1.45
C GLY A 248 19.15 21.24 1.92
N ALA A 249 19.17 21.02 3.25
CA ALA A 249 19.17 19.69 3.86
C ALA A 249 17.74 19.21 4.15
N GLY A 250 17.44 17.94 3.85
CA GLY A 250 16.18 17.29 4.20
C GLY A 250 15.09 17.49 3.15
N ILE A 251 13.98 18.11 3.53
CA ILE A 251 12.75 18.20 2.74
C ILE A 251 12.53 19.64 2.28
N PRO A 252 12.27 19.88 0.97
CA PRO A 252 11.97 21.20 0.47
C PRO A 252 10.64 21.73 1.04
N PRO A 253 10.62 22.97 1.62
CA PRO A 253 9.41 23.55 2.22
C PRO A 253 8.50 24.22 1.19
N PHE A 254 8.43 23.68 -0.04
CA PHE A 254 7.61 24.23 -1.12
C PHE A 254 6.86 23.13 -1.87
N LEU A 255 5.82 23.53 -2.59
CA LEU A 255 5.02 22.63 -3.40
C LEU A 255 5.82 22.08 -4.59
N PRO A 256 5.47 20.87 -5.09
CA PRO A 256 6.12 20.35 -6.29
C PRO A 256 5.83 21.24 -7.49
N GLU A 257 6.86 21.48 -8.28
CA GLU A 257 6.70 22.05 -9.60
C GLU A 257 6.10 21.00 -10.54
N PHE A 258 5.21 21.43 -11.45
CA PHE A 258 4.68 20.55 -12.46
C PHE A 258 5.74 20.32 -13.55
N ILE A 259 6.35 19.15 -13.53
CA ILE A 259 7.33 18.72 -14.52
C ILE A 259 6.84 17.40 -15.12
N TRP A 260 6.90 17.26 -16.44
CA TRP A 260 6.51 16.03 -17.10
C TRP A 260 7.44 14.87 -16.73
N PRO A 261 6.96 13.63 -16.59
CA PRO A 261 7.78 12.47 -16.21
C PRO A 261 9.04 12.30 -17.04
N TRP A 262 8.96 12.51 -18.34
CA TRP A 262 10.09 12.38 -19.26
C TRP A 262 11.11 13.53 -19.21
N GLN A 263 10.81 14.61 -18.51
CA GLN A 263 11.73 15.72 -18.22
C GLN A 263 12.44 15.54 -16.88
N GLN A 264 12.00 14.59 -16.06
CA GLN A 264 12.64 14.26 -14.79
C GLN A 264 13.93 13.46 -15.04
N PRO A 265 14.90 13.54 -14.11
CA PRO A 265 16.16 12.84 -14.25
C PRO A 265 15.94 11.31 -14.25
N GLY A 266 16.62 10.65 -15.18
CA GLY A 266 16.86 9.22 -15.15
C GLY A 266 18.01 8.85 -14.22
N PRO A 267 18.48 7.59 -14.25
CA PRO A 267 19.57 7.10 -13.40
C PRO A 267 20.86 7.90 -13.57
N ASP A 268 21.14 8.35 -14.79
CA ASP A 268 22.35 9.11 -15.17
C ASP A 268 22.24 10.62 -14.86
N GLY A 269 21.17 11.05 -14.20
CA GLY A 269 20.92 12.48 -13.92
C GLY A 269 20.48 13.31 -15.13
N THR A 270 20.43 12.72 -16.33
CA THR A 270 19.91 13.36 -17.54
C THR A 270 18.39 13.18 -17.65
N PRO A 271 17.65 14.08 -18.33
CA PRO A 271 16.22 13.85 -18.56
C PRO A 271 15.97 12.50 -19.23
N LEU A 272 14.99 11.73 -18.70
CA LEU A 272 14.68 10.38 -19.17
C LEU A 272 14.36 10.34 -20.68
N GLY A 273 13.73 11.41 -21.20
CA GLY A 273 13.20 11.44 -22.55
C GLY A 273 11.93 10.58 -22.70
N LEU A 274 11.22 10.78 -23.80
CA LEU A 274 10.07 9.95 -24.16
C LEU A 274 10.39 9.21 -25.46
N SER A 275 10.64 7.91 -25.38
CA SER A 275 10.86 7.03 -26.52
C SER A 275 9.86 5.87 -26.50
N TRP A 276 9.59 5.29 -27.68
CA TRP A 276 8.73 4.10 -27.76
C TRP A 276 9.36 2.89 -27.06
N ASP A 277 10.70 2.79 -27.11
CA ASP A 277 11.42 1.70 -26.44
C ASP A 277 11.26 1.79 -24.93
N MET A 278 11.39 3.00 -24.34
CA MET A 278 11.15 3.22 -22.91
C MET A 278 9.72 2.89 -22.48
N VAL A 279 8.72 3.28 -23.28
CA VAL A 279 7.32 2.93 -23.01
C VAL A 279 7.11 1.41 -23.03
N ARG A 280 7.73 0.71 -24.00
CA ARG A 280 7.64 -0.74 -24.12
C ARG A 280 8.32 -1.46 -22.96
N GLU A 281 9.44 -0.94 -22.52
CA GLU A 281 10.24 -1.51 -21.42
C GLU A 281 9.52 -1.34 -20.06
N LEU A 282 8.91 -0.18 -19.81
CA LEU A 282 8.16 0.09 -18.59
C LEU A 282 6.73 -0.50 -18.57
N LEU A 283 6.23 -1.04 -19.70
CA LEU A 283 4.87 -1.56 -19.79
C LEU A 283 4.56 -2.70 -18.79
N PRO A 284 5.44 -3.70 -18.58
CA PRO A 284 5.23 -4.74 -17.58
C PRO A 284 5.13 -4.15 -16.17
N ALA A 285 6.01 -3.21 -15.82
CA ALA A 285 6.00 -2.51 -14.54
C ALA A 285 4.71 -1.70 -14.35
N ALA A 286 4.29 -0.95 -15.36
CA ALA A 286 3.03 -0.21 -15.36
C ALA A 286 1.80 -1.13 -15.18
N PHE A 287 1.81 -2.29 -15.83
CA PHE A 287 0.76 -3.31 -15.67
C PHE A 287 0.74 -3.86 -14.24
N ALA A 288 1.91 -4.14 -13.65
CA ALA A 288 2.04 -4.59 -12.28
C ALA A 288 1.47 -3.58 -11.29
N ILE A 289 1.83 -2.30 -11.44
CA ILE A 289 1.30 -1.21 -10.62
C ILE A 289 -0.22 -1.12 -10.77
N ALA A 290 -0.76 -1.20 -11.99
CA ALA A 290 -2.19 -1.14 -12.24
C ALA A 290 -2.94 -2.32 -11.60
N MET A 291 -2.45 -3.54 -11.75
CA MET A 291 -3.04 -4.74 -11.15
C MET A 291 -3.04 -4.66 -9.62
N LEU A 292 -1.91 -4.28 -9.03
CA LEU A 292 -1.82 -4.12 -7.57
C LEU A 292 -2.77 -3.03 -7.09
N GLY A 293 -2.81 -1.89 -7.77
CA GLY A 293 -3.71 -0.78 -7.44
C GLY A 293 -5.18 -1.20 -7.46
N ALA A 294 -5.57 -1.99 -8.45
CA ALA A 294 -6.93 -2.52 -8.56
C ALA A 294 -7.25 -3.51 -7.41
N ILE A 295 -6.32 -4.43 -7.09
CA ILE A 295 -6.49 -5.39 -5.99
C ILE A 295 -6.57 -4.67 -4.64
N GLU A 296 -5.65 -3.76 -4.35
CA GLU A 296 -5.61 -3.03 -3.08
C GLU A 296 -6.85 -2.16 -2.89
N SER A 297 -7.29 -1.49 -3.95
CA SER A 297 -8.51 -0.69 -3.92
C SER A 297 -9.74 -1.54 -3.58
N LEU A 298 -9.84 -2.74 -4.16
CA LEU A 298 -10.95 -3.65 -3.90
C LEU A 298 -10.89 -4.19 -2.46
N LEU A 299 -9.72 -4.62 -2.00
CA LEU A 299 -9.54 -5.07 -0.61
C LEU A 299 -9.90 -3.97 0.38
N CYS A 300 -9.54 -2.71 0.09
CA CYS A 300 -9.95 -1.58 0.91
C CYS A 300 -11.46 -1.42 0.99
N ALA A 301 -12.18 -1.56 -0.13
CA ALA A 301 -13.63 -1.51 -0.15
C ALA A 301 -14.24 -2.62 0.71
N VAL A 302 -13.78 -3.86 0.55
CA VAL A 302 -14.26 -5.02 1.33
C VAL A 302 -14.04 -4.81 2.83
N VAL A 303 -12.87 -4.32 3.24
CA VAL A 303 -12.59 -4.03 4.66
C VAL A 303 -13.49 -2.92 5.19
N LEU A 304 -13.69 -1.84 4.43
CA LEU A 304 -14.59 -0.74 4.81
C LEU A 304 -16.06 -1.20 4.86
N ASP A 305 -16.49 -2.04 3.93
CA ASP A 305 -17.83 -2.65 3.95
C ASP A 305 -18.06 -3.45 5.22
N GLY A 306 -17.08 -4.28 5.61
CA GLY A 306 -17.11 -5.04 6.86
C GLY A 306 -17.16 -4.17 8.12
N MET A 307 -16.46 -3.02 8.12
CA MET A 307 -16.43 -2.10 9.25
C MET A 307 -17.67 -1.21 9.36
N THR A 308 -18.26 -0.82 8.24
CA THR A 308 -19.33 0.19 8.20
C THR A 308 -20.72 -0.41 8.00
N GLY A 309 -20.81 -1.65 7.54
CA GLY A 309 -22.06 -2.30 7.14
C GLY A 309 -22.70 -1.69 5.88
N LYS A 310 -21.96 -0.85 5.14
CA LYS A 310 -22.41 -0.19 3.90
C LYS A 310 -21.47 -0.54 2.76
N ARG A 311 -22.01 -0.66 1.54
CA ARG A 311 -21.19 -0.87 0.33
C ARG A 311 -20.45 0.40 -0.06
N HIS A 312 -19.14 0.29 -0.25
CA HIS A 312 -18.26 1.37 -0.68
C HIS A 312 -17.68 1.07 -2.07
N SER A 313 -17.43 2.13 -2.84
CA SER A 313 -16.69 2.02 -4.09
C SER A 313 -15.18 2.02 -3.80
N ALA A 314 -14.45 1.12 -4.44
CA ALA A 314 -13.04 0.88 -4.19
C ALA A 314 -12.15 2.04 -4.67
N THR A 315 -11.48 2.75 -3.77
CA THR A 315 -10.48 3.79 -4.13
C THR A 315 -9.56 4.22 -2.98
N ALA A 316 -8.96 3.32 -2.16
CA ALA A 316 -8.09 3.85 -1.09
C ALA A 316 -7.16 2.87 -0.37
N ALA A 317 -6.20 3.44 0.37
CA ALA A 317 -5.31 2.74 1.27
C ALA A 317 -6.03 2.20 2.53
N ILE A 318 -5.93 0.89 2.77
CA ILE A 318 -6.69 0.16 3.80
C ILE A 318 -6.45 0.73 5.21
N ALA A 319 -5.19 0.84 5.62
CA ALA A 319 -4.84 1.20 7.00
C ALA A 319 -5.27 2.62 7.37
N ARG A 320 -5.09 3.59 6.47
CA ARG A 320 -5.47 4.99 6.69
C ARG A 320 -6.96 5.19 6.65
N SER A 321 -7.67 4.52 5.77
CA SER A 321 -9.13 4.58 5.68
C SER A 321 -9.80 3.98 6.92
N ALA A 322 -9.29 2.86 7.42
CA ALA A 322 -9.73 2.29 8.69
C ALA A 322 -9.43 3.21 9.88
N ALA A 323 -8.27 3.88 9.91
CA ALA A 323 -7.94 4.87 10.93
C ALA A 323 -8.87 6.08 10.89
N ASN A 324 -9.21 6.59 9.69
CA ASN A 324 -10.13 7.69 9.48
C ASN A 324 -11.55 7.37 10.01
N TYR A 325 -12.06 6.19 9.68
CA TYR A 325 -13.35 5.73 10.19
C TYR A 325 -13.35 5.61 11.72
N ARG A 326 -12.31 5.00 12.30
CA ARG A 326 -12.16 4.88 13.76
C ARG A 326 -12.01 6.23 14.48
N ALA A 327 -11.40 7.21 13.81
CA ALA A 327 -11.29 8.58 14.31
C ALA A 327 -12.62 9.35 14.25
N GLY A 328 -13.68 8.76 13.68
CA GLY A 328 -15.03 9.31 13.66
C GLY A 328 -15.36 10.15 12.43
N ALA A 329 -14.62 10.00 11.33
CA ALA A 329 -14.93 10.64 10.06
C ALA A 329 -16.36 10.32 9.61
N GLN A 330 -17.03 11.30 9.00
CA GLN A 330 -18.40 11.18 8.52
C GLN A 330 -18.55 11.48 7.02
N SER A 331 -17.54 12.13 6.44
CA SER A 331 -17.57 12.53 5.03
C SER A 331 -16.16 12.57 4.42
N PRO A 332 -16.06 12.73 3.08
CA PRO A 332 -14.78 12.90 2.40
C PRO A 332 -14.01 14.17 2.84
N VAL A 333 -14.66 15.11 3.53
CA VAL A 333 -14.01 16.31 4.07
C VAL A 333 -12.87 15.94 5.03
N ALA A 334 -13.00 14.86 5.81
CA ALA A 334 -11.91 14.37 6.66
C ALA A 334 -10.63 14.06 5.86
N ALA A 335 -10.76 13.46 4.68
CA ALA A 335 -9.61 13.18 3.81
C ALA A 335 -9.04 14.46 3.15
N MET A 336 -9.90 15.46 2.86
CA MET A 336 -9.41 16.75 2.38
C MET A 336 -8.65 17.50 3.49
N VAL A 337 -9.16 17.47 4.72
CA VAL A 337 -8.47 18.03 5.91
C VAL A 337 -7.13 17.33 6.12
N HIS A 338 -7.09 16.01 6.02
CA HIS A 338 -5.84 15.24 6.05
C HIS A 338 -4.80 15.79 5.05
N ALA A 339 -5.19 15.98 3.79
CA ALA A 339 -4.30 16.52 2.76
C ALA A 339 -3.80 17.93 3.10
N VAL A 340 -4.68 18.79 3.63
CA VAL A 340 -4.31 20.14 4.08
C VAL A 340 -3.36 20.10 5.28
N VAL A 341 -3.57 19.20 6.24
CA VAL A 341 -2.66 19.03 7.39
C VAL A 341 -1.27 18.61 6.93
N VAL A 342 -1.18 17.66 5.99
CA VAL A 342 0.12 17.23 5.43
C VAL A 342 0.79 18.38 4.67
N LEU A 343 0.03 19.18 3.92
CA LEU A 343 0.52 20.37 3.24
C LEU A 343 1.07 21.41 4.22
N LEU A 344 0.33 21.71 5.27
CA LEU A 344 0.77 22.65 6.30
C LEU A 344 2.04 22.15 6.99
N ALA A 345 2.14 20.85 7.28
CA ALA A 345 3.34 20.26 7.84
C ALA A 345 4.53 20.36 6.88
N LEU A 346 4.34 20.10 5.59
CA LEU A 346 5.38 20.27 4.58
C LEU A 346 5.94 21.68 4.57
N VAL A 347 5.07 22.70 4.53
CA VAL A 347 5.51 24.09 4.40
C VAL A 347 6.07 24.65 5.71
N SER A 348 5.49 24.29 6.87
CA SER A 348 5.85 24.91 8.15
C SER A 348 6.80 24.07 9.01
N LEU A 349 6.84 22.74 8.83
CA LEU A 349 7.61 21.83 9.68
C LEU A 349 8.73 21.10 8.93
N ALA A 350 9.01 21.43 7.65
CA ALA A 350 10.05 20.73 6.85
C ALA A 350 11.40 20.69 7.57
N GLY A 351 11.83 21.78 8.19
CA GLY A 351 13.06 21.84 8.97
C GLY A 351 13.06 20.93 10.21
N VAL A 352 11.89 20.73 10.85
CA VAL A 352 11.75 19.81 11.99
C VAL A 352 11.73 18.37 11.50
N LEU A 353 11.08 18.10 10.38
CA LEU A 353 11.01 16.77 9.76
C LEU A 353 12.39 16.28 9.30
N ALA A 354 13.32 17.18 9.00
CA ALA A 354 14.70 16.85 8.67
C ALA A 354 15.46 16.14 9.83
N TYR A 355 15.06 16.34 11.07
CA TYR A 355 15.64 15.67 12.24
C TYR A 355 15.12 14.25 12.50
N LEU A 356 14.16 13.76 11.70
CA LEU A 356 13.67 12.39 11.85
C LEU A 356 14.77 11.38 11.53
N PRO A 357 15.12 10.45 12.46
CA PRO A 357 16.20 9.50 12.24
C PRO A 357 15.74 8.33 11.35
N MET A 358 16.62 7.88 10.47
CA MET A 358 16.37 6.75 9.57
C MET A 358 15.99 5.47 10.32
N PRO A 359 16.62 5.11 11.46
CA PRO A 359 16.22 3.95 12.24
C PRO A 359 14.77 4.01 12.77
N ALA A 360 14.27 5.20 13.14
CA ALA A 360 12.87 5.34 13.56
C ALA A 360 11.90 5.18 12.39
N MET A 361 12.26 5.66 11.20
CA MET A 361 11.48 5.47 9.98
C MET A 361 11.42 3.99 9.60
N ALA A 362 12.55 3.28 9.71
CA ALA A 362 12.59 1.82 9.50
C ALA A 362 11.70 1.08 10.52
N ALA A 363 11.74 1.44 11.80
CA ALA A 363 10.86 0.86 12.82
C ALA A 363 9.37 1.05 12.51
N LEU A 364 8.97 2.22 11.97
CA LEU A 364 7.60 2.44 11.48
C LEU A 364 7.22 1.43 10.39
N LEU A 365 8.11 1.23 9.40
CA LEU A 365 7.85 0.31 8.29
C LEU A 365 7.89 -1.15 8.70
N VAL A 366 8.69 -1.53 9.68
CA VAL A 366 8.65 -2.86 10.31
C VAL A 366 7.26 -3.12 10.91
N MET A 367 6.68 -2.15 11.61
CA MET A 367 5.32 -2.29 12.14
C MET A 367 4.26 -2.36 11.04
N VAL A 368 4.41 -1.56 9.96
CA VAL A 368 3.51 -1.60 8.82
C VAL A 368 3.57 -2.96 8.13
N ALA A 369 4.77 -3.49 7.88
CA ALA A 369 4.98 -4.80 7.29
C ALA A 369 4.37 -5.92 8.17
N TRP A 370 4.57 -5.86 9.48
CA TRP A 370 3.94 -6.79 10.41
C TRP A 370 2.41 -6.78 10.32
N ASN A 371 1.80 -5.59 10.33
CA ASN A 371 0.35 -5.46 10.19
C ASN A 371 -0.16 -5.93 8.83
N MET A 372 0.61 -5.70 7.77
CA MET A 372 0.27 -6.08 6.40
C MET A 372 0.39 -7.58 6.16
N SER A 373 1.29 -8.25 6.87
CA SER A 373 1.52 -9.70 6.73
C SER A 373 0.29 -10.54 7.11
N GLU A 374 -0.65 -9.97 7.89
CA GLU A 374 -1.77 -10.70 8.48
C GLU A 374 -1.36 -12.07 9.06
N ALA A 375 -0.17 -12.12 9.67
CA ALA A 375 0.46 -13.36 10.14
C ALA A 375 -0.48 -14.31 10.92
N PRO A 376 -1.38 -13.85 11.80
CA PRO A 376 -2.34 -14.73 12.47
C PRO A 376 -3.27 -15.45 11.49
N LYS A 377 -3.75 -14.74 10.44
CA LYS A 377 -4.61 -15.36 9.41
C LYS A 377 -3.82 -16.31 8.52
N ALA A 378 -2.60 -15.96 8.14
CA ALA A 378 -1.70 -16.81 7.37
C ALA A 378 -1.42 -18.14 8.11
N VAL A 379 -1.10 -18.08 9.40
CA VAL A 379 -0.90 -19.26 10.24
C VAL A 379 -2.19 -20.06 10.39
N HIS A 380 -3.33 -19.40 10.54
CA HIS A 380 -4.63 -20.08 10.61
C HIS A 380 -4.95 -20.82 9.32
N LEU A 381 -4.76 -20.18 8.16
CA LEU A 381 -4.94 -20.79 6.85
C LEU A 381 -4.05 -22.03 6.69
N LEU A 382 -2.77 -21.95 7.03
CA LEU A 382 -1.84 -23.07 6.96
C LEU A 382 -2.21 -24.24 7.90
N LYS A 383 -3.00 -24.01 8.94
CA LYS A 383 -3.45 -25.07 9.88
C LYS A 383 -4.80 -25.68 9.53
N THR A 384 -5.69 -24.92 8.89
CA THR A 384 -7.11 -25.30 8.76
C THR A 384 -7.61 -25.39 7.33
N ALA A 385 -6.94 -24.74 6.36
CA ALA A 385 -7.39 -24.69 4.98
C ALA A 385 -7.16 -26.04 4.24
N PRO A 386 -7.93 -26.29 3.18
CA PRO A 386 -7.68 -27.38 2.26
C PRO A 386 -6.26 -27.33 1.69
N ARG A 387 -5.70 -28.48 1.31
CA ARG A 387 -4.35 -28.57 0.74
C ARG A 387 -4.17 -27.70 -0.51
N GLY A 388 -5.23 -27.51 -1.30
CA GLY A 388 -5.22 -26.64 -2.48
C GLY A 388 -4.92 -25.18 -2.13
N ASP A 389 -5.64 -24.63 -1.13
CA ASP A 389 -5.46 -23.25 -0.69
C ASP A 389 -4.09 -23.03 -0.02
N MET A 390 -3.61 -24.02 0.75
CA MET A 390 -2.26 -23.98 1.31
C MET A 390 -1.19 -23.92 0.20
N LEU A 391 -1.35 -24.73 -0.86
CA LEU A 391 -0.43 -24.74 -1.99
C LEU A 391 -0.45 -23.41 -2.73
N VAL A 392 -1.63 -22.84 -2.97
CA VAL A 392 -1.79 -21.50 -3.59
C VAL A 392 -1.10 -20.44 -2.75
N PHE A 393 -1.37 -20.43 -1.43
CA PHE A 393 -0.74 -19.49 -0.51
C PHE A 393 0.79 -19.58 -0.54
N LEU A 394 1.36 -20.79 -0.38
CA LEU A 394 2.80 -20.99 -0.34
C LEU A 394 3.48 -20.65 -1.69
N THR A 395 2.81 -20.94 -2.80
CA THR A 395 3.30 -20.59 -4.14
C THR A 395 3.31 -19.07 -4.32
N CYS A 396 2.21 -18.38 -4.00
CA CYS A 396 2.15 -16.92 -4.08
C CYS A 396 3.18 -16.26 -3.15
N PHE A 397 3.27 -16.72 -1.90
CA PHE A 397 4.23 -16.22 -0.92
C PHE A 397 5.68 -16.40 -1.41
N GLY A 398 6.04 -17.62 -1.82
CA GLY A 398 7.38 -17.94 -2.26
C GLY A 398 7.79 -17.17 -3.52
N LEU A 399 6.90 -17.09 -4.51
CA LEU A 399 7.18 -16.35 -5.75
C LEU A 399 7.26 -14.84 -5.51
N THR A 400 6.43 -14.28 -4.61
CA THR A 400 6.50 -12.85 -4.25
C THR A 400 7.84 -12.50 -3.61
N VAL A 401 8.39 -13.39 -2.77
CA VAL A 401 9.66 -13.15 -2.08
C VAL A 401 10.85 -13.40 -3.03
N ALA A 402 10.82 -14.48 -3.80
CA ALA A 402 11.99 -14.96 -4.53
C ALA A 402 12.16 -14.36 -5.93
N LEU A 403 11.06 -13.99 -6.59
CA LEU A 403 11.07 -13.53 -7.98
C LEU A 403 10.44 -12.15 -8.12
N ASP A 404 9.19 -12.13 -8.61
CA ASP A 404 8.44 -10.91 -8.91
C ASP A 404 6.97 -11.10 -8.54
N MET A 405 6.38 -10.02 -8.07
CA MET A 405 5.00 -9.98 -7.64
C MET A 405 4.01 -10.26 -8.79
N VAL A 406 4.30 -9.82 -10.02
CA VAL A 406 3.43 -10.07 -11.19
C VAL A 406 3.36 -11.57 -11.47
N ILE A 407 4.53 -12.23 -11.47
CA ILE A 407 4.65 -13.68 -11.63
C ILE A 407 3.91 -14.40 -10.49
N ALA A 408 4.06 -13.92 -9.26
CA ALA A 408 3.41 -14.51 -8.10
C ALA A 408 1.87 -14.46 -8.18
N ILE A 409 1.30 -13.30 -8.50
CA ILE A 409 -0.14 -13.12 -8.59
C ILE A 409 -0.72 -13.90 -9.77
N THR A 410 -0.09 -13.80 -10.96
CA THR A 410 -0.58 -14.49 -12.16
C THR A 410 -0.53 -16.01 -11.97
N THR A 411 0.58 -16.54 -11.46
CA THR A 411 0.73 -17.98 -11.16
C THR A 411 -0.25 -18.41 -10.09
N GLY A 412 -0.44 -17.62 -9.04
CA GLY A 412 -1.37 -17.91 -7.96
C GLY A 412 -2.82 -17.97 -8.42
N ILE A 413 -3.25 -17.02 -9.25
CA ILE A 413 -4.61 -17.02 -9.82
C ILE A 413 -4.80 -18.23 -10.75
N LEU A 414 -3.83 -18.52 -11.62
CA LEU A 414 -3.89 -19.67 -12.52
C LEU A 414 -3.95 -21.00 -11.73
N LEU A 415 -3.10 -21.15 -10.73
CA LEU A 415 -3.08 -22.33 -9.86
C LEU A 415 -4.41 -22.49 -9.12
N ALA A 416 -4.92 -21.40 -8.54
CA ALA A 416 -6.21 -21.41 -7.86
C ALA A 416 -7.37 -21.78 -8.80
N ALA A 417 -7.38 -21.26 -10.02
CA ALA A 417 -8.39 -21.57 -11.03
C ALA A 417 -8.33 -23.06 -11.42
N VAL A 418 -7.14 -23.62 -11.63
CA VAL A 418 -6.95 -25.04 -11.95
C VAL A 418 -7.43 -25.93 -10.80
N LEU A 419 -7.05 -25.62 -9.56
CA LEU A 419 -7.47 -26.38 -8.39
C LEU A 419 -8.98 -26.28 -8.15
N PHE A 420 -9.58 -25.11 -8.37
CA PHE A 420 -11.02 -24.92 -8.30
C PHE A 420 -11.76 -25.76 -9.34
N MET A 421 -11.29 -25.76 -10.61
CA MET A 421 -11.86 -26.62 -11.66
C MET A 421 -11.75 -28.10 -11.29
N GLN A 422 -10.62 -28.53 -10.74
CA GLN A 422 -10.40 -29.91 -10.30
C GLN A 422 -11.38 -30.29 -9.16
N GLU A 423 -11.62 -29.39 -8.22
CA GLU A 423 -12.55 -29.63 -7.11
C GLU A 423 -14.01 -29.69 -7.60
N MET A 424 -14.40 -28.79 -8.50
CA MET A 424 -15.71 -28.83 -9.15
C MET A 424 -15.93 -30.10 -9.95
N ALA A 425 -14.92 -30.57 -10.69
CA ALA A 425 -14.99 -31.82 -11.42
C ALA A 425 -15.19 -33.05 -10.50
N LYS A 426 -14.57 -33.05 -9.31
CA LYS A 426 -14.77 -34.10 -8.30
C LYS A 426 -16.17 -34.07 -7.68
N MET A 427 -16.77 -32.88 -7.53
CA MET A 427 -18.11 -32.72 -6.97
C MET A 427 -19.21 -33.12 -7.97
N THR A 428 -18.93 -33.04 -9.26
CA THR A 428 -19.86 -33.45 -10.31
C THR A 428 -19.86 -34.97 -10.43
N ARG A 429 -20.78 -35.64 -9.70
CA ARG A 429 -20.99 -37.08 -9.83
C ARG A 429 -22.33 -37.31 -10.55
N VAL A 430 -22.25 -37.95 -11.68
CA VAL A 430 -23.43 -38.50 -12.34
C VAL A 430 -23.68 -39.88 -11.75
N THR A 431 -24.80 -40.04 -11.08
CA THR A 431 -25.19 -41.33 -10.49
C THR A 431 -26.46 -41.82 -11.19
N ASP A 432 -26.38 -43.00 -11.78
CA ASP A 432 -27.56 -43.64 -12.35
C ASP A 432 -28.51 -44.05 -11.19
N ILE A 433 -29.63 -43.37 -11.11
CA ILE A 433 -30.66 -43.64 -10.08
C ILE A 433 -31.88 -44.37 -10.63
N THR A 434 -31.79 -44.94 -11.84
CA THR A 434 -32.88 -45.67 -12.50
C THR A 434 -33.46 -46.78 -11.63
N ASP A 435 -32.60 -47.41 -10.81
CA ASP A 435 -33.02 -48.48 -9.87
C ASP A 435 -33.43 -47.98 -8.49
N SER A 436 -33.51 -46.67 -8.25
CA SER A 436 -33.91 -46.15 -6.94
C SER A 436 -35.40 -46.44 -6.66
N LYS A 437 -35.74 -46.78 -5.40
CA LYS A 437 -37.11 -47.04 -4.98
C LYS A 437 -38.09 -45.89 -5.23
N ARG A 438 -37.59 -44.65 -5.34
CA ARG A 438 -38.41 -43.46 -5.63
C ARG A 438 -38.84 -43.39 -7.09
N ILE A 439 -37.99 -43.81 -8.02
CA ILE A 439 -38.26 -43.72 -9.47
C ILE A 439 -39.01 -44.96 -9.95
N ARG A 440 -38.87 -46.13 -9.27
CA ARG A 440 -39.70 -47.32 -9.53
C ARG A 440 -41.19 -47.12 -9.29
N ALA A 441 -41.58 -46.07 -8.55
CA ALA A 441 -43.01 -45.73 -8.36
C ALA A 441 -43.58 -44.95 -9.53
N GLU A 442 -42.75 -44.33 -10.39
CA GLU A 442 -43.12 -43.69 -11.63
C GLU A 442 -42.66 -44.57 -12.79
N SER A 443 -43.55 -45.14 -13.58
CA SER A 443 -43.22 -45.98 -14.71
C SER A 443 -42.45 -45.19 -15.77
N LEU A 444 -41.14 -45.33 -15.75
CA LEU A 444 -40.25 -44.77 -16.80
C LEU A 444 -40.49 -45.54 -18.11
N PRO A 445 -40.56 -44.88 -19.27
CA PRO A 445 -40.62 -45.58 -20.55
C PRO A 445 -39.39 -46.45 -20.74
N GLU A 446 -39.58 -47.60 -21.42
CA GLU A 446 -38.47 -48.51 -21.73
C GLU A 446 -37.32 -47.79 -22.45
N GLY A 447 -36.08 -47.92 -21.93
CA GLY A 447 -34.89 -47.33 -22.48
C GLY A 447 -34.48 -45.97 -21.90
N TRP A 448 -35.25 -45.40 -20.96
CA TRP A 448 -34.87 -44.15 -20.26
C TRP A 448 -34.01 -44.45 -19.05
N ARG A 449 -32.97 -43.64 -18.87
CA ARG A 449 -32.13 -43.63 -17.66
C ARG A 449 -32.16 -42.25 -17.02
N VAL A 450 -32.26 -42.20 -15.69
CA VAL A 450 -32.21 -40.94 -14.91
C VAL A 450 -30.83 -40.84 -14.26
N PHE A 451 -30.14 -39.77 -14.54
CA PHE A 451 -28.81 -39.47 -14.03
C PHE A 451 -28.80 -38.32 -13.02
#